data_dff3eb79a4ee99ec0c2595c1b21ffe9b
#
_entry.id   dff3eb79a4ee99ec0c2595c1b21ffe9b
#
_cell.length_a   1.000
_cell.length_b   1.000
_cell.length_c   1.000
_cell.angle_alpha   90.00
_cell.angle_beta   90.00
_cell.angle_gamma   90.00
#
_symmetry.space_group_name_H-M   'P 1'
#
loop_
_entity.id
_entity.type
_entity.pdbx_description
1 polymer ?
#
loop_
_entity_poly.entity_id
_entity_poly.type
_entity_poly.pdbx_seq_one_letter_code
_entity_poly.pdbx_strand_id
1 'polypeptide(L)'
;MKQYLSGVFRVLNFKSFFIAALAVVSTWLCLRLGIKANFPLTIVATAIVFPLVFSINTAYNRREKSLEEYGALKANGRALYLASRDWTGKDAARDREIRAALMQLFSSCRDMVTNPLSERDPHEATVMQAFSLLSAVVEHLRKSGLSATECSRCNQYLARMMMAFETIKHIHKYRTPRTLRAFSDFFILILPVVYAPYFAYLSEGLSPALFFVMPILFALIFTGLANIQDDLEDPFDQIGKDDVAIDPDRYLASLDLLNAKPGSKAKAR
;
A
#
# COMPACT_ATOMS: atom_id res chain seq x y z
N MET A 1 1.87 13.82 -20.23
CA MET A 1 2.79 14.81 -19.65
C MET A 1 2.28 15.42 -18.35
N LYS A 2 1.05 15.98 -18.25
CA LYS A 2 0.48 16.52 -16.98
C LYS A 2 0.42 15.48 -15.85
N GLN A 3 0.14 14.22 -16.14
CA GLN A 3 0.01 13.14 -15.17
C GLN A 3 1.36 12.71 -14.58
N TYR A 4 2.43 12.72 -15.38
CA TYR A 4 3.81 12.45 -14.91
C TYR A 4 4.34 13.57 -14.03
N LEU A 5 4.12 14.84 -14.46
CA LEU A 5 4.52 16.01 -13.66
C LEU A 5 3.82 16.04 -12.30
N SER A 6 2.51 15.71 -12.24
CA SER A 6 1.79 15.64 -10.95
C SER A 6 2.33 14.55 -10.02
N GLY A 7 2.87 13.44 -10.56
CA GLY A 7 3.54 12.40 -9.78
C GLY A 7 4.86 12.89 -9.17
N VAL A 8 5.70 13.56 -9.99
CA VAL A 8 6.98 14.10 -9.50
C VAL A 8 6.77 15.15 -8.39
N PHE A 9 5.79 16.05 -8.56
CA PHE A 9 5.47 17.06 -7.53
C PHE A 9 4.91 16.44 -6.25
N ARG A 10 4.34 15.24 -6.28
CA ARG A 10 3.86 14.52 -5.10
C ARG A 10 5.01 13.90 -4.31
N VAL A 11 6.01 13.38 -5.03
CA VAL A 11 7.24 12.84 -4.42
C VAL A 11 8.08 13.94 -3.76
N LEU A 12 7.98 15.19 -4.23
CA LEU A 12 8.68 16.34 -3.66
C LEU A 12 7.79 17.08 -2.66
N ASN A 13 7.91 16.73 -1.39
CA ASN A 13 7.18 17.34 -0.28
C ASN A 13 8.01 18.44 0.42
N PHE A 14 7.44 19.07 1.47
CA PHE A 14 8.12 20.09 2.25
C PHE A 14 9.48 19.62 2.82
N LYS A 15 9.60 18.34 3.23
CA LYS A 15 10.85 17.72 3.68
C LYS A 15 11.94 17.79 2.61
N SER A 16 11.57 17.55 1.33
CA SER A 16 12.52 17.62 0.21
C SER A 16 13.09 19.02 -0.01
N PHE A 17 12.24 20.04 0.07
CA PHE A 17 12.69 21.43 -0.05
C PHE A 17 13.54 21.87 1.14
N PHE A 18 13.19 21.45 2.35
CA PHE A 18 13.98 21.73 3.54
C PHE A 18 15.39 21.13 3.45
N ILE A 19 15.50 19.86 3.04
CA ILE A 19 16.80 19.17 2.90
C ILE A 19 17.60 19.75 1.72
N ALA A 20 16.96 20.15 0.62
CA ALA A 20 17.62 20.85 -0.45
C ALA A 20 18.16 22.23 -0.02
N ALA A 21 17.39 22.98 0.77
CA ALA A 21 17.84 24.24 1.36
C ALA A 21 19.03 24.03 2.32
N LEU A 22 18.98 22.98 3.14
CA LEU A 22 20.08 22.60 4.02
C LEU A 22 21.35 22.26 3.23
N ALA A 23 21.22 21.54 2.10
CA ALA A 23 22.32 21.22 1.20
C ALA A 23 22.97 22.50 0.59
N VAL A 24 22.14 23.45 0.17
CA VAL A 24 22.61 24.74 -0.36
C VAL A 24 23.33 25.55 0.72
N VAL A 25 22.71 25.71 1.89
CA VAL A 25 23.26 26.50 2.99
C VAL A 25 24.57 25.93 3.49
N SER A 26 24.65 24.61 3.70
CA SER A 26 25.88 23.95 4.15
C SER A 26 27.01 24.04 3.11
N THR A 27 26.69 23.85 1.82
CA THR A 27 27.65 24.03 0.72
C THR A 27 28.13 25.48 0.64
N TRP A 28 27.22 26.45 0.72
CA TRP A 28 27.56 27.88 0.73
C TRP A 28 28.48 28.25 1.90
N LEU A 29 28.19 27.70 3.10
CA LEU A 29 29.02 27.91 4.30
C LEU A 29 30.43 27.35 4.09
N CYS A 30 30.55 26.13 3.56
CA CYS A 30 31.84 25.53 3.22
C CYS A 30 32.63 26.35 2.20
N LEU A 31 31.96 26.88 1.17
CA LEU A 31 32.60 27.80 0.21
C LEU A 31 33.10 29.06 0.86
N ARG A 32 32.32 29.66 1.77
CA ARG A 32 32.71 30.89 2.49
C ARG A 32 33.88 30.69 3.48
N LEU A 33 33.89 29.53 4.16
CA LEU A 33 34.93 29.17 5.11
C LEU A 33 36.17 28.53 4.45
N GLY A 34 36.15 28.30 3.14
CA GLY A 34 37.26 27.65 2.46
C GLY A 34 37.39 26.16 2.78
N ILE A 35 36.36 25.55 3.39
CA ILE A 35 36.36 24.11 3.74
C ILE A 35 36.06 23.29 2.52
N LYS A 36 37.08 22.64 1.96
CA LYS A 36 36.95 21.81 0.74
C LYS A 36 37.63 20.47 1.00
N ALA A 37 36.99 19.38 0.61
CA ALA A 37 37.55 18.05 0.78
C ALA A 37 37.20 17.16 -0.42
N ASN A 38 38.19 16.53 -1.00
CA ASN A 38 38.00 15.49 -2.01
C ASN A 38 38.04 14.14 -1.32
N PHE A 39 36.87 13.49 -1.16
CA PHE A 39 36.76 12.16 -0.61
C PHE A 39 35.81 11.30 -1.45
N PRO A 40 35.94 9.95 -1.43
CA PRO A 40 35.15 9.08 -2.25
C PRO A 40 33.67 9.12 -1.83
N LEU A 41 32.87 9.85 -2.60
CA LEU A 41 31.41 9.97 -2.44
C LEU A 41 30.72 8.60 -2.50
N THR A 42 31.26 7.70 -3.32
CA THR A 42 30.66 6.40 -3.67
C THR A 42 30.45 5.50 -2.46
N ILE A 43 31.40 5.42 -1.55
CA ILE A 43 31.34 4.49 -0.40
C ILE A 43 30.18 4.86 0.54
N VAL A 44 30.09 6.13 0.92
CA VAL A 44 29.05 6.59 1.86
C VAL A 44 27.68 6.60 1.18
N ALA A 45 27.61 7.07 -0.08
CA ALA A 45 26.35 7.03 -0.85
C ALA A 45 25.85 5.59 -0.99
N THR A 46 26.70 4.62 -1.33
CA THR A 46 26.33 3.20 -1.44
C THR A 46 25.84 2.63 -0.12
N ALA A 47 26.49 2.97 0.99
CA ALA A 47 26.10 2.49 2.32
C ALA A 47 24.69 2.96 2.74
N ILE A 48 24.19 4.04 2.15
CA ILE A 48 22.87 4.58 2.44
C ILE A 48 21.84 4.16 1.39
N VAL A 49 22.22 4.18 0.11
CA VAL A 49 21.32 3.75 -0.99
C VAL A 49 20.91 2.30 -0.81
N PHE A 50 21.81 1.44 -0.38
CA PHE A 50 21.54 0.01 -0.28
C PHE A 50 20.41 -0.33 0.71
N PRO A 51 20.43 0.11 1.99
CA PRO A 51 19.31 -0.10 2.90
C PRO A 51 18.02 0.57 2.42
N LEU A 52 18.10 1.75 1.79
CA LEU A 52 16.94 2.47 1.28
C LEU A 52 16.25 1.71 0.14
N VAL A 53 17.02 1.18 -0.82
CA VAL A 53 16.49 0.36 -1.92
C VAL A 53 15.87 -0.95 -1.40
N PHE A 54 16.46 -1.59 -0.41
CA PHE A 54 15.84 -2.76 0.24
C PHE A 54 14.53 -2.41 0.94
N SER A 55 14.47 -1.27 1.60
CA SER A 55 13.27 -0.79 2.27
C SER A 55 12.14 -0.52 1.26
N ILE A 56 12.45 0.15 0.15
CA ILE A 56 11.51 0.40 -0.95
C ILE A 56 11.01 -0.93 -1.54
N ASN A 57 11.91 -1.87 -1.81
CA ASN A 57 11.54 -3.17 -2.36
C ASN A 57 10.64 -3.97 -1.39
N THR A 58 10.92 -3.89 -0.08
CA THR A 58 10.09 -4.52 0.94
C THR A 58 8.68 -3.89 0.99
N ALA A 59 8.60 -2.56 0.95
CA ALA A 59 7.33 -1.84 0.91
C ALA A 59 6.52 -2.17 -0.36
N TYR A 60 7.17 -2.21 -1.51
CA TYR A 60 6.56 -2.61 -2.78
C TYR A 60 6.01 -4.04 -2.73
N ASN A 61 6.78 -5.00 -2.24
CA ASN A 61 6.35 -6.40 -2.11
C ASN A 61 5.14 -6.53 -1.17
N ARG A 62 5.08 -5.74 -0.11
CA ARG A 62 3.91 -5.70 0.80
C ARG A 62 2.66 -5.21 0.09
N ARG A 63 2.79 -4.15 -0.71
CA ARG A 63 1.69 -3.63 -1.54
C ARG A 63 1.20 -4.68 -2.53
N GLU A 64 2.10 -5.33 -3.27
CA GLU A 64 1.74 -6.39 -4.23
C GLU A 64 1.05 -7.58 -3.53
N LYS A 65 1.56 -7.97 -2.34
CA LYS A 65 0.93 -9.03 -1.54
C LYS A 65 -0.47 -8.63 -1.06
N SER A 66 -0.68 -7.36 -0.69
CA SER A 66 -2.00 -6.85 -0.33
C SER A 66 -3.00 -6.93 -1.49
N LEU A 67 -2.57 -6.61 -2.71
CA LEU A 67 -3.38 -6.75 -3.92
C LEU A 67 -3.74 -8.21 -4.23
N GLU A 68 -2.77 -9.12 -4.11
CA GLU A 68 -2.96 -10.56 -4.30
C GLU A 68 -4.01 -11.09 -3.32
N GLU A 69 -3.86 -10.80 -2.03
CA GLU A 69 -4.75 -11.29 -0.99
C GLU A 69 -6.14 -10.65 -1.08
N TYR A 70 -6.24 -9.38 -1.42
CA TYR A 70 -7.53 -8.76 -1.72
C TYR A 70 -8.20 -9.41 -2.94
N GLY A 71 -7.41 -9.78 -3.96
CA GLY A 71 -7.86 -10.59 -5.10
C GLY A 71 -8.40 -11.95 -4.66
N ALA A 72 -7.67 -12.66 -3.79
CA ALA A 72 -8.05 -13.96 -3.24
C ALA A 72 -9.33 -13.87 -2.40
N LEU A 73 -9.46 -12.83 -1.55
CA LEU A 73 -10.67 -12.56 -0.77
C LEU A 73 -11.90 -12.41 -1.68
N LYS A 74 -11.79 -11.58 -2.73
CA LYS A 74 -12.86 -11.39 -3.73
C LYS A 74 -13.20 -12.67 -4.50
N ALA A 75 -12.18 -13.42 -4.91
CA ALA A 75 -12.39 -14.64 -5.72
C ALA A 75 -13.13 -15.72 -4.92
N ASN A 76 -12.71 -15.97 -3.67
CA ASN A 76 -13.36 -16.95 -2.82
C ASN A 76 -14.76 -16.49 -2.39
N GLY A 77 -14.98 -15.19 -2.16
CA GLY A 77 -16.32 -14.65 -1.92
C GLY A 77 -17.27 -14.85 -3.10
N ARG A 78 -16.77 -14.65 -4.35
CA ARG A 78 -17.54 -14.98 -5.56
C ARG A 78 -17.84 -16.46 -5.69
N ALA A 79 -16.87 -17.33 -5.38
CA ALA A 79 -17.06 -18.77 -5.41
C ALA A 79 -18.13 -19.21 -4.41
N LEU A 80 -18.14 -18.67 -3.21
CA LEU A 80 -19.17 -18.92 -2.20
C LEU A 80 -20.56 -18.41 -2.66
N TYR A 81 -20.60 -17.22 -3.26
CA TYR A 81 -21.82 -16.66 -3.84
C TYR A 81 -22.40 -17.56 -4.95
N LEU A 82 -21.56 -18.02 -5.90
CA LEU A 82 -21.96 -18.91 -6.97
C LEU A 82 -22.44 -20.27 -6.44
N ALA A 83 -21.77 -20.82 -5.43
CA ALA A 83 -22.20 -22.05 -4.76
C ALA A 83 -23.60 -21.89 -4.14
N SER A 84 -23.84 -20.78 -3.44
CA SER A 84 -25.15 -20.47 -2.86
C SER A 84 -26.26 -20.32 -3.92
N ARG A 85 -25.94 -19.68 -5.06
CA ARG A 85 -26.90 -19.42 -6.12
C ARG A 85 -27.24 -20.69 -6.95
N ASP A 86 -26.20 -21.46 -7.28
CA ASP A 86 -26.33 -22.50 -8.36
C ASP A 86 -26.52 -23.91 -7.81
N TRP A 87 -26.05 -24.24 -6.58
CA TRP A 87 -26.07 -25.60 -6.08
C TRP A 87 -27.34 -25.97 -5.29
N THR A 88 -28.08 -24.98 -4.78
CA THR A 88 -29.30 -25.21 -3.97
C THR A 88 -30.56 -24.66 -4.63
N GLY A 89 -30.49 -24.30 -5.91
CA GLY A 89 -31.59 -23.66 -6.63
C GLY A 89 -31.72 -22.15 -6.31
N LYS A 90 -32.47 -21.46 -7.15
CA LYS A 90 -32.63 -19.99 -7.01
C LYS A 90 -33.61 -19.67 -5.88
N ASP A 91 -33.11 -18.90 -4.90
CA ASP A 91 -33.88 -18.37 -3.79
C ASP A 91 -33.48 -16.91 -3.54
N ALA A 92 -34.44 -16.01 -3.70
CA ALA A 92 -34.22 -14.57 -3.57
C ALA A 92 -33.91 -14.12 -2.11
N ALA A 93 -34.37 -14.88 -1.12
CA ALA A 93 -34.08 -14.57 0.30
C ALA A 93 -32.62 -14.89 0.59
N ARG A 94 -32.17 -16.05 0.17
CA ARG A 94 -30.79 -16.52 0.33
C ARG A 94 -29.79 -15.67 -0.48
N ASP A 95 -30.16 -15.25 -1.72
CA ASP A 95 -29.34 -14.33 -2.51
C ASP A 95 -29.12 -13.02 -1.75
N ARG A 96 -30.16 -12.46 -1.11
CA ARG A 96 -30.04 -11.25 -0.30
C ARG A 96 -29.19 -11.49 0.95
N GLU A 97 -29.34 -12.61 1.62
CA GLU A 97 -28.58 -12.97 2.82
C GLU A 97 -27.07 -13.04 2.55
N ILE A 98 -26.65 -13.79 1.53
CA ILE A 98 -25.22 -13.91 1.20
C ILE A 98 -24.63 -12.60 0.70
N ARG A 99 -25.36 -11.80 -0.08
CA ARG A 99 -24.93 -10.47 -0.51
C ARG A 99 -24.76 -9.52 0.67
N ALA A 100 -25.68 -9.54 1.61
CA ALA A 100 -25.59 -8.71 2.82
C ALA A 100 -24.39 -9.11 3.67
N ALA A 101 -24.15 -10.42 3.87
CA ALA A 101 -22.99 -10.91 4.62
C ALA A 101 -21.65 -10.58 3.93
N LEU A 102 -21.58 -10.69 2.62
CA LEU A 102 -20.40 -10.28 1.85
C LEU A 102 -20.18 -8.77 1.90
N MET A 103 -21.26 -7.96 1.75
CA MET A 103 -21.18 -6.50 1.90
C MET A 103 -20.63 -6.12 3.26
N GLN A 104 -21.15 -6.73 4.32
CA GLN A 104 -20.68 -6.47 5.68
C GLN A 104 -19.22 -6.84 5.85
N LEU A 105 -18.77 -7.99 5.32
CA LEU A 105 -17.37 -8.40 5.38
C LEU A 105 -16.45 -7.38 4.69
N PHE A 106 -16.73 -7.03 3.44
CA PHE A 106 -15.88 -6.10 2.70
C PHE A 106 -15.90 -4.69 3.27
N SER A 107 -17.05 -4.22 3.79
CA SER A 107 -17.15 -2.92 4.46
C SER A 107 -16.34 -2.91 5.76
N SER A 108 -16.47 -3.95 6.59
CA SER A 108 -15.71 -4.06 7.84
C SER A 108 -14.20 -4.20 7.57
N CYS A 109 -13.80 -4.92 6.51
CA CYS A 109 -12.40 -5.00 6.10
C CYS A 109 -11.87 -3.62 5.68
N ARG A 110 -12.62 -2.87 4.86
CA ARG A 110 -12.26 -1.51 4.48
C ARG A 110 -12.09 -0.63 5.70
N ASP A 111 -13.09 -0.62 6.58
CA ASP A 111 -13.10 0.24 7.76
C ASP A 111 -11.94 -0.09 8.71
N MET A 112 -11.55 -1.37 8.82
CA MET A 112 -10.39 -1.77 9.60
C MET A 112 -9.07 -1.24 9.02
N VAL A 113 -8.87 -1.31 7.70
CA VAL A 113 -7.58 -0.93 7.09
C VAL A 113 -7.44 0.56 6.81
N THR A 114 -8.55 1.31 6.73
CA THR A 114 -8.55 2.77 6.50
C THR A 114 -8.55 3.58 7.79
N ASN A 115 -8.85 2.97 8.94
CA ASN A 115 -8.80 3.64 10.22
C ASN A 115 -7.40 3.54 10.87
N PRO A 116 -6.99 4.55 11.65
CA PRO A 116 -5.72 4.51 12.36
C PRO A 116 -5.62 3.29 13.28
N LEU A 117 -4.42 2.69 13.32
CA LEU A 117 -4.12 1.56 14.20
C LEU A 117 -4.36 1.92 15.67
N SER A 118 -5.20 1.14 16.33
CA SER A 118 -5.46 1.19 17.77
C SER A 118 -4.97 -0.11 18.42
N GLU A 119 -4.54 -0.06 19.68
CA GLU A 119 -4.13 -1.27 20.43
C GLU A 119 -5.28 -2.29 20.58
N ARG A 120 -6.52 -1.81 20.66
CA ARG A 120 -7.73 -2.61 20.57
C ARG A 120 -8.53 -2.14 19.38
N ASP A 121 -8.35 -2.83 18.26
CA ASP A 121 -9.06 -2.50 17.04
C ASP A 121 -10.51 -3.04 17.10
N PRO A 122 -11.52 -2.18 17.35
CA PRO A 122 -12.91 -2.61 17.40
C PRO A 122 -13.39 -3.12 16.04
N HIS A 123 -12.73 -2.71 14.95
CA HIS A 123 -13.07 -3.12 13.59
C HIS A 123 -12.72 -4.58 13.31
N GLU A 124 -11.68 -5.13 13.95
CA GLU A 124 -11.34 -6.55 13.83
C GLU A 124 -12.49 -7.45 14.33
N ALA A 125 -13.10 -7.09 15.47
CA ALA A 125 -14.24 -7.83 15.99
C ALA A 125 -15.43 -7.81 15.02
N THR A 126 -15.66 -6.69 14.34
CA THR A 126 -16.72 -6.55 13.32
C THR A 126 -16.45 -7.44 12.11
N VAL A 127 -15.19 -7.54 11.67
CA VAL A 127 -14.81 -8.47 10.58
C VAL A 127 -15.03 -9.93 11.00
N MET A 128 -14.67 -10.31 12.23
CA MET A 128 -14.91 -11.67 12.74
C MET A 128 -16.42 -11.98 12.82
N GLN A 129 -17.24 -11.02 13.22
CA GLN A 129 -18.70 -11.16 13.17
C GLN A 129 -19.22 -11.37 11.74
N ALA A 130 -18.68 -10.65 10.75
CA ALA A 130 -19.05 -10.83 9.35
C ALA A 130 -18.66 -12.22 8.82
N PHE A 131 -17.51 -12.79 9.24
CA PHE A 131 -17.16 -14.18 8.95
C PHE A 131 -18.12 -15.17 9.62
N SER A 132 -18.57 -14.89 10.84
CA SER A 132 -19.59 -15.71 11.53
C SER A 132 -20.91 -15.72 10.77
N LEU A 133 -21.35 -14.58 10.20
CA LEU A 133 -22.54 -14.53 9.34
C LEU A 133 -22.37 -15.36 8.07
N LEU A 134 -21.22 -15.32 7.41
CA LEU A 134 -20.93 -16.18 6.26
C LEU A 134 -20.92 -17.67 6.64
N SER A 135 -20.45 -18.02 7.81
CA SER A 135 -20.55 -19.40 8.34
C SER A 135 -22.00 -19.83 8.55
N ALA A 136 -22.85 -18.93 9.07
CA ALA A 136 -24.30 -19.19 9.18
C ALA A 136 -24.97 -19.38 7.82
N VAL A 137 -24.56 -18.64 6.78
CA VAL A 137 -25.03 -18.86 5.41
C VAL A 137 -24.69 -20.29 4.95
N VAL A 138 -23.47 -20.79 5.19
CA VAL A 138 -23.10 -22.16 4.84
C VAL A 138 -23.96 -23.20 5.59
N GLU A 139 -24.28 -22.95 6.86
CA GLU A 139 -25.18 -23.81 7.64
C GLU A 139 -26.61 -23.79 7.07
N HIS A 140 -27.12 -22.63 6.61
CA HIS A 140 -28.40 -22.54 5.92
C HIS A 140 -28.41 -23.31 4.59
N LEU A 141 -27.31 -23.30 3.83
CA LEU A 141 -27.16 -24.11 2.62
C LEU A 141 -27.25 -25.61 2.95
N ARG A 142 -26.59 -26.04 4.02
CA ARG A 142 -26.68 -27.42 4.50
C ARG A 142 -28.11 -27.82 4.85
N LYS A 143 -28.82 -26.97 5.59
CA LYS A 143 -30.24 -27.20 5.93
C LYS A 143 -31.15 -27.21 4.71
N SER A 144 -30.78 -26.51 3.64
CA SER A 144 -31.50 -26.49 2.36
C SER A 144 -31.20 -27.71 1.47
N GLY A 145 -30.47 -28.70 1.97
CA GLY A 145 -30.22 -29.95 1.26
C GLY A 145 -28.90 -30.01 0.50
N LEU A 146 -27.98 -29.06 0.70
CA LEU A 146 -26.65 -29.14 0.11
C LEU A 146 -25.89 -30.35 0.66
N SER A 147 -25.22 -31.11 -0.19
CA SER A 147 -24.49 -32.32 0.19
C SER A 147 -23.32 -31.96 1.15
N ALA A 148 -22.91 -32.90 2.01
CA ALA A 148 -21.80 -32.70 2.94
C ALA A 148 -20.50 -32.35 2.22
N THR A 149 -20.26 -32.91 1.03
CA THR A 149 -19.08 -32.65 0.20
C THR A 149 -19.09 -31.20 -0.29
N GLU A 150 -20.23 -30.70 -0.77
CA GLU A 150 -20.36 -29.32 -1.24
C GLU A 150 -20.30 -28.30 -0.08
N CYS A 151 -20.88 -28.64 1.07
CA CYS A 151 -20.71 -27.84 2.29
C CYS A 151 -19.22 -27.72 2.69
N SER A 152 -18.47 -28.84 2.58
CA SER A 152 -17.01 -28.81 2.82
C SER A 152 -16.28 -27.86 1.87
N ARG A 153 -16.67 -27.82 0.59
CA ARG A 153 -16.14 -26.85 -0.39
C ARG A 153 -16.48 -25.40 -0.01
N CYS A 154 -17.71 -25.13 0.41
CA CYS A 154 -18.10 -23.80 0.88
C CYS A 154 -17.24 -23.37 2.08
N ASN A 155 -17.01 -24.26 3.05
CA ASN A 155 -16.12 -24.00 4.18
C ASN A 155 -14.67 -23.80 3.77
N GLN A 156 -14.18 -24.44 2.70
CA GLN A 156 -12.86 -24.16 2.15
C GLN A 156 -12.77 -22.76 1.55
N TYR A 157 -13.81 -22.26 0.84
CA TYR A 157 -13.85 -20.89 0.37
C TYR A 157 -13.80 -19.91 1.53
N LEU A 158 -14.59 -20.15 2.58
CA LEU A 158 -14.61 -19.32 3.79
C LEU A 158 -13.25 -19.33 4.48
N ALA A 159 -12.61 -20.48 4.66
CA ALA A 159 -11.28 -20.60 5.24
C ALA A 159 -10.22 -19.82 4.44
N ARG A 160 -10.26 -19.91 3.10
CA ARG A 160 -9.35 -19.14 2.25
C ARG A 160 -9.60 -17.63 2.34
N MET A 161 -10.86 -17.20 2.49
CA MET A 161 -11.18 -15.79 2.74
C MET A 161 -10.61 -15.33 4.07
N MET A 162 -10.71 -16.15 5.12
CA MET A 162 -10.11 -15.84 6.43
C MET A 162 -8.59 -15.75 6.35
N MET A 163 -7.93 -16.67 5.65
CA MET A 163 -6.48 -16.63 5.43
C MET A 163 -6.04 -15.35 4.71
N ALA A 164 -6.75 -15.00 3.65
CA ALA A 164 -6.48 -13.76 2.90
C ALA A 164 -6.67 -12.51 3.79
N PHE A 165 -7.73 -12.48 4.59
CA PHE A 165 -7.97 -11.40 5.55
C PHE A 165 -6.86 -11.33 6.61
N GLU A 166 -6.44 -12.44 7.19
CA GLU A 166 -5.36 -12.47 8.18
C GLU A 166 -4.04 -11.92 7.60
N THR A 167 -3.75 -12.22 6.34
CA THR A 167 -2.58 -11.67 5.66
C THR A 167 -2.72 -10.16 5.45
N ILE A 168 -3.87 -9.66 5.01
CA ILE A 168 -4.17 -8.22 4.87
C ILE A 168 -4.01 -7.52 6.22
N LYS A 169 -4.61 -8.06 7.27
CA LYS A 169 -4.49 -7.57 8.65
C LYS A 169 -3.04 -7.51 9.12
N HIS A 170 -2.27 -8.57 8.85
CA HIS A 170 -0.85 -8.63 9.21
C HIS A 170 -0.05 -7.52 8.51
N ILE A 171 -0.27 -7.32 7.20
CA ILE A 171 0.38 -6.25 6.44
C ILE A 171 0.00 -4.88 6.98
N HIS A 172 -1.26 -4.65 7.34
CA HIS A 172 -1.72 -3.40 7.92
C HIS A 172 -1.13 -3.13 9.31
N LYS A 173 -1.11 -4.14 10.20
CA LYS A 173 -0.64 -3.99 11.59
C LYS A 173 0.88 -3.91 11.73
N TYR A 174 1.63 -4.66 10.92
CA TYR A 174 3.09 -4.76 11.04
C TYR A 174 3.78 -4.05 9.88
N ARG A 175 4.27 -2.84 10.15
CA ARG A 175 5.00 -2.01 9.19
C ARG A 175 6.49 -2.37 9.14
N THR A 176 7.23 -1.69 8.27
CA THR A 176 8.69 -1.79 8.19
C THR A 176 9.32 -1.54 9.56
N PRO A 177 10.40 -2.26 9.94
CA PRO A 177 11.08 -2.05 11.22
C PRO A 177 11.44 -0.59 11.44
N ARG A 178 11.01 -0.02 12.58
CA ARG A 178 11.21 1.39 12.93
C ARG A 178 12.70 1.79 12.92
N THR A 179 13.58 0.87 13.25
CA THR A 179 15.03 1.07 13.24
C THR A 179 15.59 1.33 11.85
N LEU A 180 15.10 0.60 10.83
CA LEU A 180 15.53 0.77 9.45
C LEU A 180 15.07 2.14 8.90
N ARG A 181 13.85 2.54 9.22
CA ARG A 181 13.31 3.84 8.86
C ARG A 181 14.07 4.97 9.53
N ALA A 182 14.29 4.88 10.85
CA ALA A 182 15.05 5.88 11.61
C ALA A 182 16.49 6.03 11.09
N PHE A 183 17.12 4.92 10.67
CA PHE A 183 18.43 4.94 10.02
C PHE A 183 18.39 5.75 8.72
N SER A 184 17.44 5.44 7.83
CA SER A 184 17.29 6.14 6.55
C SER A 184 17.04 7.64 6.75
N ASP A 185 16.08 8.00 7.62
CA ASP A 185 15.75 9.41 7.92
C ASP A 185 16.93 10.20 8.49
N PHE A 186 17.68 9.59 9.39
CA PHE A 186 18.89 10.20 9.97
C PHE A 186 19.95 10.50 8.92
N PHE A 187 20.24 9.52 8.06
CA PHE A 187 21.26 9.71 7.04
C PHE A 187 20.82 10.66 5.94
N ILE A 188 19.58 10.64 5.52
CA ILE A 188 19.04 11.60 4.53
C ILE A 188 19.14 13.03 5.04
N LEU A 189 18.94 13.25 6.34
CA LEU A 189 19.08 14.58 6.95
C LEU A 189 20.54 15.02 7.04
N ILE A 190 21.46 14.13 7.44
CA ILE A 190 22.85 14.51 7.73
C ILE A 190 23.74 14.55 6.49
N LEU A 191 23.40 13.75 5.45
CA LEU A 191 24.17 13.64 4.22
C LEU A 191 24.50 14.98 3.55
N PRO A 192 23.54 15.90 3.35
CA PRO A 192 23.82 17.18 2.71
C PRO A 192 24.89 17.99 3.43
N VAL A 193 24.94 17.87 4.77
CA VAL A 193 25.93 18.55 5.60
C VAL A 193 27.31 17.90 5.48
N VAL A 194 27.35 16.57 5.57
CA VAL A 194 28.60 15.79 5.46
C VAL A 194 29.22 15.94 4.07
N TYR A 195 28.43 16.01 3.03
CA TYR A 195 28.91 16.18 1.65
C TYR A 195 29.14 17.65 1.23
N ALA A 196 28.77 18.62 2.03
CA ALA A 196 28.97 20.04 1.72
C ALA A 196 30.43 20.39 1.36
N PRO A 197 31.50 19.90 2.06
CA PRO A 197 32.88 20.15 1.67
C PRO A 197 33.25 19.57 0.30
N TYR A 198 32.66 18.42 -0.06
CA TYR A 198 32.88 17.81 -1.38
C TYR A 198 32.19 18.60 -2.49
N PHE A 199 30.95 19.08 -2.26
CA PHE A 199 30.29 19.94 -3.21
C PHE A 199 30.99 21.30 -3.37
N ALA A 200 31.55 21.81 -2.30
CA ALA A 200 32.40 23.01 -2.35
C ALA A 200 33.69 22.77 -3.16
N TYR A 201 34.29 21.58 -3.06
CA TYR A 201 35.43 21.19 -3.89
C TYR A 201 35.03 21.07 -5.37
N LEU A 202 33.91 20.38 -5.70
CA LEU A 202 33.41 20.25 -7.06
C LEU A 202 33.05 21.57 -7.74
N SER A 203 32.76 22.60 -6.97
CA SER A 203 32.43 23.93 -7.50
C SER A 203 33.65 24.67 -8.08
N GLU A 204 34.87 24.20 -7.83
CA GLU A 204 36.08 24.77 -8.42
C GLU A 204 36.03 24.62 -9.96
N GLY A 205 36.13 25.73 -10.66
CA GLY A 205 36.07 25.78 -12.11
C GLY A 205 34.67 25.84 -12.72
N LEU A 206 33.61 25.82 -11.91
CA LEU A 206 32.23 26.02 -12.38
C LEU A 206 31.82 27.49 -12.32
N SER A 207 30.81 27.86 -13.10
CA SER A 207 30.17 29.16 -12.96
C SER A 207 29.36 29.22 -11.66
N PRO A 208 29.23 30.39 -10.99
CA PRO A 208 28.50 30.52 -9.72
C PRO A 208 27.06 30.00 -9.75
N ALA A 209 26.40 30.09 -10.90
CA ALA A 209 25.04 29.57 -11.11
C ALA A 209 24.95 28.04 -10.98
N LEU A 210 26.05 27.32 -11.19
CA LEU A 210 26.10 25.86 -11.16
C LEU A 210 26.56 25.29 -9.81
N PHE A 211 27.06 26.11 -8.89
CA PHE A 211 27.59 25.64 -7.59
C PHE A 211 26.58 24.83 -6.77
N PHE A 212 25.32 25.17 -6.87
CA PHE A 212 24.27 24.55 -6.06
C PHE A 212 23.45 23.49 -6.79
N VAL A 213 23.69 23.27 -8.08
CA VAL A 213 22.93 22.27 -8.86
C VAL A 213 23.15 20.86 -8.30
N MET A 214 24.41 20.47 -8.06
CA MET A 214 24.73 19.14 -7.56
C MET A 214 24.19 18.86 -6.16
N PRO A 215 24.38 19.73 -5.14
CA PRO A 215 23.79 19.53 -3.83
C PRO A 215 22.25 19.49 -3.84
N ILE A 216 21.60 20.30 -4.67
CA ILE A 216 20.13 20.28 -4.83
C ILE A 216 19.69 18.95 -5.44
N LEU A 217 20.27 18.52 -6.55
CA LEU A 217 19.93 17.25 -7.20
C LEU A 217 20.15 16.07 -6.26
N PHE A 218 21.26 16.04 -5.55
CA PHE A 218 21.57 15.02 -4.58
C PHE A 218 20.50 14.95 -3.47
N ALA A 219 20.14 16.09 -2.88
CA ALA A 219 19.10 16.16 -1.87
C ALA A 219 17.74 15.71 -2.39
N LEU A 220 17.34 16.13 -3.58
CA LEU A 220 16.06 15.77 -4.18
C LEU A 220 15.98 14.29 -4.54
N ILE A 221 17.06 13.67 -5.01
CA ILE A 221 17.08 12.23 -5.31
C ILE A 221 16.88 11.41 -4.03
N PHE A 222 17.65 11.68 -2.97
CA PHE A 222 17.55 10.92 -1.73
C PHE A 222 16.21 11.12 -1.02
N THR A 223 15.72 12.36 -0.95
CA THR A 223 14.41 12.63 -0.35
C THR A 223 13.27 12.08 -1.19
N GLY A 224 13.39 12.10 -2.52
CA GLY A 224 12.44 11.49 -3.41
C GLY A 224 12.32 9.98 -3.19
N LEU A 225 13.46 9.27 -3.07
CA LEU A 225 13.46 7.84 -2.76
C LEU A 225 12.84 7.54 -1.39
N ALA A 226 13.11 8.37 -0.36
CA ALA A 226 12.50 8.22 0.95
C ALA A 226 10.99 8.45 0.92
N ASN A 227 10.52 9.46 0.19
CA ASN A 227 9.10 9.73 0.05
C ASN A 227 8.37 8.61 -0.70
N ILE A 228 8.99 8.01 -1.73
CA ILE A 228 8.46 6.81 -2.40
C ILE A 228 8.35 5.64 -1.41
N GLN A 229 9.33 5.45 -0.53
CA GLN A 229 9.26 4.44 0.52
C GLN A 229 8.10 4.72 1.47
N ASP A 230 7.93 5.96 1.91
CA ASP A 230 6.85 6.38 2.83
C ASP A 230 5.47 6.14 2.19
N ASP A 231 5.30 6.50 0.90
CA ASP A 231 4.05 6.29 0.16
C ASP A 231 3.70 4.80 -0.03
N LEU A 232 4.71 3.93 -0.17
CA LEU A 232 4.50 2.49 -0.34
C LEU A 232 4.35 1.74 0.99
N GLU A 233 4.70 2.35 2.12
CA GLU A 233 4.72 1.65 3.42
C GLU A 233 3.33 1.29 3.94
N ASP A 234 2.33 2.13 3.70
CA ASP A 234 0.94 1.86 4.03
C ASP A 234 0.09 1.74 2.76
N PRO A 235 -0.13 0.52 2.25
CA PRO A 235 -0.85 0.34 1.01
C PRO A 235 -2.35 0.63 1.09
N PHE A 236 -2.88 1.04 2.26
CA PHE A 236 -4.31 1.20 2.50
C PHE A 236 -4.71 2.62 2.94
N ASP A 237 -3.78 3.55 3.13
CA ASP A 237 -4.05 4.88 3.70
C ASP A 237 -4.88 5.81 2.80
N GLN A 238 -5.12 5.42 1.56
CA GLN A 238 -5.92 6.16 0.56
C GLN A 238 -5.34 7.55 0.21
N ILE A 239 -4.08 7.82 0.57
CA ILE A 239 -3.39 9.08 0.28
C ILE A 239 -2.75 9.04 -1.10
N GLY A 240 -2.29 7.87 -1.54
CA GLY A 240 -1.67 7.59 -2.83
C GLY A 240 -2.68 7.29 -3.96
N LYS A 241 -2.20 7.29 -5.20
CA LYS A 241 -2.96 6.73 -6.34
C LYS A 241 -2.70 5.23 -6.50
N ASP A 242 -1.65 4.75 -5.87
CA ASP A 242 -1.17 3.37 -5.97
C ASP A 242 -1.68 2.49 -4.83
N ASP A 243 -2.59 3.02 -3.99
CA ASP A 243 -3.15 2.32 -2.85
C ASP A 243 -4.12 1.22 -3.23
N VAL A 244 -4.24 0.25 -2.33
CA VAL A 244 -5.20 -0.85 -2.46
C VAL A 244 -6.56 -0.39 -1.92
N ALA A 245 -7.41 0.11 -2.81
CA ALA A 245 -8.76 0.49 -2.46
C ALA A 245 -9.66 -0.75 -2.27
N ILE A 246 -10.13 -0.99 -1.06
CA ILE A 246 -11.19 -1.95 -0.78
C ILE A 246 -12.52 -1.26 -1.06
N ASP A 247 -13.19 -1.66 -2.14
CA ASP A 247 -14.45 -1.09 -2.60
C ASP A 247 -15.56 -2.16 -2.54
N PRO A 248 -16.38 -2.17 -1.47
CA PRO A 248 -17.46 -3.13 -1.28
C PRO A 248 -18.56 -2.99 -2.33
N ASP A 249 -18.90 -1.77 -2.73
CA ASP A 249 -19.98 -1.51 -3.70
C ASP A 249 -19.60 -2.01 -5.08
N ARG A 250 -18.37 -1.72 -5.51
CA ARG A 250 -17.82 -2.24 -6.77
C ARG A 250 -17.71 -3.76 -6.76
N TYR A 251 -17.40 -4.36 -5.62
CA TYR A 251 -17.38 -5.81 -5.49
C TYR A 251 -18.80 -6.38 -5.69
N LEU A 252 -19.82 -5.86 -5.00
CA LEU A 252 -21.20 -6.32 -5.16
C LEU A 252 -21.73 -6.09 -6.57
N ALA A 253 -21.47 -4.94 -7.17
CA ALA A 253 -21.81 -4.70 -8.58
C ALA A 253 -21.19 -5.74 -9.51
N SER A 254 -19.99 -6.25 -9.18
CA SER A 254 -19.37 -7.35 -9.95
C SER A 254 -20.10 -8.68 -9.84
N LEU A 255 -20.86 -8.92 -8.76
CA LEU A 255 -21.73 -10.11 -8.64
C LEU A 255 -22.95 -10.01 -9.56
N ASP A 256 -23.44 -8.80 -9.84
CA ASP A 256 -24.54 -8.59 -10.79
C ASP A 256 -24.14 -8.95 -12.21
N LEU A 257 -22.88 -8.78 -12.59
CA LEU A 257 -22.36 -9.23 -13.87
C LEU A 257 -22.46 -10.75 -14.05
N LEU A 258 -22.37 -11.52 -12.95
CA LEU A 258 -22.54 -12.98 -12.98
C LEU A 258 -24.01 -13.40 -13.20
N ASN A 259 -24.96 -12.49 -12.94
CA ASN A 259 -26.39 -12.72 -13.16
C ASN A 259 -26.90 -12.22 -14.51
N ALA A 260 -26.08 -11.42 -15.23
CA ALA A 260 -26.42 -10.91 -16.55
C ALA A 260 -26.44 -12.07 -17.56
N LYS A 261 -27.52 -12.17 -18.35
CA LYS A 261 -27.59 -13.16 -19.45
C LYS A 261 -26.48 -12.88 -20.47
N PRO A 262 -25.79 -13.91 -20.99
CA PRO A 262 -24.81 -13.72 -22.06
C PRO A 262 -25.50 -13.03 -23.26
N GLY A 263 -25.09 -11.81 -23.59
CA GLY A 263 -25.67 -10.98 -24.66
C GLY A 263 -26.32 -9.66 -24.23
N SER A 264 -26.54 -9.41 -22.95
CA SER A 264 -26.92 -8.07 -22.45
C SER A 264 -25.71 -7.17 -22.39
N LYS A 265 -25.57 -6.23 -23.34
CA LYS A 265 -24.53 -5.19 -23.27
C LYS A 265 -24.72 -4.40 -21.97
N ALA A 266 -23.79 -4.56 -21.04
CA ALA A 266 -23.68 -3.67 -19.88
C ALA A 266 -23.51 -2.24 -20.45
N LYS A 267 -24.51 -1.38 -20.26
CA LYS A 267 -24.34 0.05 -20.47
C LYS A 267 -23.32 0.53 -19.45
N ALA A 268 -22.08 0.69 -19.92
CA ALA A 268 -21.07 1.41 -19.16
C ALA A 268 -21.57 2.85 -18.92
N ARG A 269 -21.75 3.19 -17.68
CA ARG A 269 -21.79 4.59 -17.19
C ARG A 269 -20.51 4.90 -16.48
#